data_a8c9294a37215468588a41426b20c529
#
_entry.id   a8c9294a37215468588a41426b20c529
#
_cell.length_a   1.000
_cell.length_b   1.000
_cell.length_c   1.000
_cell.angle_alpha   90.00
_cell.angle_beta   90.00
_cell.angle_gamma   90.00
#
_symmetry.space_group_name_H-M   'P 1'
#
loop_
_entity.id
_entity.type
_entity.pdbx_description
1 polymer ?
#
loop_
_entity_poly.entity_id
_entity_poly.type
_entity_poly.pdbx_seq_one_letter_code
_entity_poly.pdbx_strand_id
1 'polypeptide(L)'
;MKKFSALTLLAAITLSVAAQAQGEVAYPSKPIRLIVPTAPGGGGDVFARILADQMGRRLKQPLVVENNAGAGGTIAIGQLARATPDGYTIALGTMTTTTLAPAVYRALSYDPIKDLTTIARVGTSPIILVATKDFPANNLKELVAVAKKSPAPIQFGTWGLGSTGHFCAEVLAQKTGIKLDHIPFKGTSQVVTAMLGGVVKVGWLDIGSGTAAVKSGKIKALAMCTRRTANFPNVATYKEQGVDFDQWTGWAMFAPAGLPKPIAGKLAAAVQESLKDPAVTSKMADLGITPDFVSGSEQAATNARDIEVWKRVAREANITLE
;
A
#
# COMPACT_ATOMS: atom_id res chain seq x y z
N MET A 1 50.79 2.67 57.96
CA MET A 1 49.38 2.89 57.59
C MET A 1 49.24 3.47 56.15
N LYS A 2 50.03 3.04 55.16
CA LYS A 2 49.96 3.55 53.74
C LYS A 2 49.76 2.43 52.68
N LYS A 3 49.54 1.21 53.04
CA LYS A 3 49.38 0.08 52.09
C LYS A 3 47.95 -0.43 51.93
N PHE A 4 46.95 0.08 52.68
CA PHE A 4 45.55 -0.38 52.55
C PHE A 4 44.69 0.44 51.53
N SER A 5 45.16 1.65 51.17
CA SER A 5 44.39 2.51 50.24
C SER A 5 44.49 2.17 48.76
N ALA A 6 45.54 1.44 48.32
CA ALA A 6 45.72 1.11 46.90
C ALA A 6 44.88 -0.08 46.42
N LEU A 7 44.58 -1.01 47.31
CA LEU A 7 43.79 -2.21 46.96
C LEU A 7 42.31 -1.93 46.81
N THR A 8 41.79 -0.94 47.55
CA THR A 8 40.36 -0.53 47.49
C THR A 8 40.07 0.30 46.23
N LEU A 9 41.06 1.04 45.69
CA LEU A 9 40.87 1.83 44.48
C LEU A 9 40.87 0.94 43.21
N LEU A 10 41.62 -0.18 43.20
CA LEU A 10 41.67 -1.11 42.07
C LEU A 10 40.36 -1.95 41.93
N ALA A 11 39.74 -2.28 43.06
CA ALA A 11 38.45 -3.03 43.08
C ALA A 11 37.27 -2.15 42.61
N ALA A 12 37.30 -0.85 42.82
CA ALA A 12 36.24 0.06 42.38
C ALA A 12 36.27 0.30 40.86
N ILE A 13 37.46 0.25 40.22
CA ILE A 13 37.63 0.45 38.77
C ILE A 13 37.17 -0.79 38.00
N THR A 14 37.36 -2.00 38.54
CA THR A 14 36.93 -3.25 37.87
C THR A 14 35.41 -3.45 37.92
N LEU A 15 34.68 -2.93 38.92
CA LEU A 15 33.22 -2.96 38.94
C LEU A 15 32.54 -2.01 37.93
N SER A 16 33.22 -0.91 37.58
CA SER A 16 32.65 0.09 36.64
C SER A 16 32.74 -0.35 35.17
N VAL A 17 33.61 -1.27 34.80
CA VAL A 17 33.73 -1.79 33.42
C VAL A 17 32.74 -2.91 33.15
N ALA A 18 32.28 -3.62 34.18
CA ALA A 18 31.28 -4.70 34.02
C ALA A 18 29.85 -4.19 33.79
N ALA A 19 29.56 -2.92 34.10
CA ALA A 19 28.21 -2.34 33.91
C ALA A 19 27.91 -1.85 32.48
N GLN A 20 28.90 -1.82 31.58
CA GLN A 20 28.71 -1.38 30.18
C GLN A 20 28.54 -2.51 29.17
N ALA A 21 28.56 -3.76 29.60
CA ALA A 21 28.32 -4.93 28.73
C ALA A 21 26.88 -5.46 28.87
N GLN A 22 25.89 -4.58 29.03
CA GLN A 22 24.53 -4.93 28.62
C GLN A 22 24.53 -4.91 27.11
N GLY A 23 24.87 -6.08 26.52
CA GLY A 23 24.84 -6.26 25.08
C GLY A 23 23.49 -5.81 24.56
N GLU A 24 23.49 -4.91 23.58
CA GLU A 24 22.29 -4.57 22.82
C GLU A 24 21.61 -5.89 22.44
N VAL A 25 20.42 -6.10 22.95
CA VAL A 25 19.62 -7.28 22.59
C VAL A 25 19.50 -7.23 21.08
N ALA A 26 20.12 -8.21 20.41
CA ALA A 26 20.23 -8.17 18.96
C ALA A 26 18.81 -8.15 18.36
N TYR A 27 18.44 -7.03 17.75
CA TYR A 27 17.17 -6.90 17.04
C TYR A 27 17.22 -7.70 15.74
N PRO A 28 16.14 -8.43 15.35
CA PRO A 28 15.00 -8.80 16.17
C PRO A 28 15.30 -10.06 17.01
N SER A 29 14.80 -10.10 18.25
CA SER A 29 14.89 -11.24 19.16
C SER A 29 13.56 -11.98 19.36
N LYS A 30 12.47 -11.45 18.81
CA LYS A 30 11.10 -11.99 18.88
C LYS A 30 10.37 -11.74 17.56
N PRO A 31 9.21 -12.39 17.33
CA PRO A 31 8.40 -12.17 16.13
C PRO A 31 8.03 -10.69 15.91
N ILE A 32 7.99 -10.29 14.63
CA ILE A 32 7.62 -8.95 14.19
C ILE A 32 6.17 -9.00 13.68
N ARG A 33 5.34 -8.09 14.14
CA ARG A 33 3.95 -7.91 13.69
C ARG A 33 3.94 -7.06 12.42
N LEU A 34 3.38 -7.61 11.33
CA LEU A 34 3.20 -6.91 10.06
C LEU A 34 1.72 -6.59 9.84
N ILE A 35 1.32 -5.35 10.08
CA ILE A 35 -0.04 -4.87 9.83
C ILE A 35 -0.24 -4.67 8.32
N VAL A 36 -1.38 -5.16 7.80
CA VAL A 36 -1.75 -5.05 6.38
C VAL A 36 -3.14 -4.42 6.26
N PRO A 37 -3.28 -3.28 5.56
CA PRO A 37 -4.51 -2.49 5.50
C PRO A 37 -5.55 -3.05 4.51
N THR A 38 -5.52 -4.35 4.25
CA THR A 38 -6.42 -5.02 3.31
C THR A 38 -7.05 -6.26 3.93
N ALA A 39 -8.20 -6.67 3.36
CA ALA A 39 -8.85 -7.91 3.77
C ALA A 39 -7.99 -9.14 3.40
N PRO A 40 -8.10 -10.23 4.17
CA PRO A 40 -7.45 -11.49 3.83
C PRO A 40 -7.83 -12.00 2.44
N GLY A 41 -6.87 -12.63 1.73
CA GLY A 41 -7.06 -13.22 0.40
C GLY A 41 -7.04 -12.22 -0.76
N GLY A 42 -6.93 -10.91 -0.50
CA GLY A 42 -6.71 -9.92 -1.54
C GLY A 42 -5.24 -9.86 -1.98
N GLY A 43 -4.96 -9.20 -3.11
CA GLY A 43 -3.59 -9.07 -3.65
C GLY A 43 -2.60 -8.49 -2.64
N GLY A 44 -3.01 -7.52 -1.83
CA GLY A 44 -2.18 -6.94 -0.78
C GLY A 44 -1.85 -7.90 0.36
N ASP A 45 -2.78 -8.78 0.76
CA ASP A 45 -2.54 -9.82 1.75
C ASP A 45 -1.55 -10.86 1.23
N VAL A 46 -1.77 -11.35 0.01
CA VAL A 46 -0.86 -12.32 -0.63
C VAL A 46 0.53 -11.73 -0.76
N PHE A 47 0.66 -10.48 -1.20
CA PHE A 47 1.94 -9.78 -1.30
C PHE A 47 2.63 -9.64 0.06
N ALA A 48 1.90 -9.24 1.10
CA ALA A 48 2.42 -9.12 2.45
C ALA A 48 2.98 -10.46 2.97
N ARG A 49 2.29 -11.58 2.72
CA ARG A 49 2.73 -12.91 3.14
C ARG A 49 3.99 -13.36 2.40
N ILE A 50 4.11 -13.04 1.10
CA ILE A 50 5.33 -13.32 0.32
C ILE A 50 6.53 -12.57 0.92
N LEU A 51 6.37 -11.28 1.23
CA LEU A 51 7.41 -10.48 1.86
C LEU A 51 7.73 -10.96 3.28
N ALA A 52 6.68 -11.24 4.07
CA ALA A 52 6.82 -11.71 5.46
C ALA A 52 7.64 -12.99 5.56
N ASP A 53 7.39 -13.98 4.69
CA ASP A 53 8.15 -15.23 4.64
C ASP A 53 9.63 -14.96 4.34
N GLN A 54 9.93 -14.20 3.30
CA GLN A 54 11.31 -13.93 2.88
C GLN A 54 12.08 -13.03 3.87
N MET A 55 11.45 -11.98 4.36
CA MET A 55 12.05 -11.13 5.39
C MET A 55 12.28 -11.91 6.69
N GLY A 56 11.34 -12.79 7.06
CA GLY A 56 11.46 -13.63 8.25
C GLY A 56 12.68 -14.54 8.21
N ARG A 57 12.95 -15.17 7.07
CA ARG A 57 14.17 -15.98 6.87
C ARG A 57 15.45 -15.16 7.04
N ARG A 58 15.48 -13.95 6.50
CA ARG A 58 16.65 -13.05 6.56
C ARG A 58 16.87 -12.47 7.95
N LEU A 59 15.80 -12.13 8.63
CA LEU A 59 15.83 -11.58 9.99
C LEU A 59 15.96 -12.66 11.07
N LYS A 60 15.81 -13.94 10.72
CA LYS A 60 15.77 -15.09 11.62
C LYS A 60 14.69 -14.98 12.69
N GLN A 61 13.63 -14.26 12.38
CA GLN A 61 12.43 -14.09 13.22
C GLN A 61 11.20 -14.00 12.30
N PRO A 62 10.10 -14.66 12.61
CA PRO A 62 8.90 -14.62 11.77
C PRO A 62 8.27 -13.23 11.75
N LEU A 63 7.76 -12.84 10.57
CA LEU A 63 6.82 -11.73 10.46
C LEU A 63 5.39 -12.29 10.47
N VAL A 64 4.61 -11.88 11.47
CA VAL A 64 3.22 -12.31 11.64
C VAL A 64 2.30 -11.30 10.96
N VAL A 65 1.64 -11.72 9.88
CA VAL A 65 0.71 -10.87 9.11
C VAL A 65 -0.61 -10.72 9.85
N GLU A 66 -1.01 -9.48 10.07
CA GLU A 66 -2.29 -9.10 10.67
C GLU A 66 -3.07 -8.20 9.72
N ASN A 67 -4.20 -8.69 9.22
CA ASN A 67 -5.07 -7.92 8.34
C ASN A 67 -6.00 -7.02 9.14
N ASN A 68 -5.97 -5.71 8.87
CA ASN A 68 -6.86 -4.72 9.49
C ASN A 68 -7.44 -3.82 8.39
N ALA A 69 -8.48 -4.31 7.72
CA ALA A 69 -9.15 -3.60 6.64
C ALA A 69 -10.16 -2.57 7.17
N GLY A 70 -10.47 -1.56 6.38
CA GLY A 70 -11.52 -0.57 6.65
C GLY A 70 -11.06 0.86 6.37
N ALA A 71 -11.99 1.74 6.02
CA ALA A 71 -11.77 3.15 5.69
C ALA A 71 -10.58 3.36 4.72
N GLY A 72 -10.51 2.59 3.62
CA GLY A 72 -9.40 2.65 2.67
C GLY A 72 -8.04 2.23 3.27
N GLY A 73 -8.01 1.58 4.44
CA GLY A 73 -6.80 1.14 5.16
C GLY A 73 -6.31 2.13 6.22
N THR A 74 -6.97 3.27 6.40
CA THR A 74 -6.55 4.31 7.37
C THR A 74 -6.62 3.83 8.81
N ILE A 75 -7.54 2.88 9.14
CA ILE A 75 -7.64 2.26 10.47
C ILE A 75 -6.32 1.55 10.82
N ALA A 76 -5.80 0.74 9.91
CA ALA A 76 -4.55 -0.01 10.09
C ALA A 76 -3.35 0.91 10.34
N ILE A 77 -3.22 1.96 9.53
CA ILE A 77 -2.10 2.90 9.65
C ILE A 77 -2.24 3.79 10.89
N GLY A 78 -3.45 4.18 11.27
CA GLY A 78 -3.71 4.86 12.54
C GLY A 78 -3.35 3.99 13.76
N GLN A 79 -3.52 2.68 13.66
CA GLN A 79 -3.05 1.73 14.69
C GLN A 79 -1.51 1.67 14.72
N LEU A 80 -0.85 1.60 13.56
CA LEU A 80 0.60 1.64 13.48
C LEU A 80 1.17 2.90 14.11
N ALA A 81 0.63 4.07 13.77
CA ALA A 81 1.11 5.36 14.26
C ALA A 81 1.16 5.48 15.79
N ARG A 82 0.31 4.72 16.49
CA ARG A 82 0.25 4.66 17.97
C ARG A 82 1.07 3.54 18.59
N ALA A 83 1.73 2.71 17.79
CA ALA A 83 2.54 1.61 18.31
C ALA A 83 3.91 2.10 18.80
N THR A 84 4.59 1.27 19.58
CA THR A 84 5.96 1.57 20.05
C THR A 84 6.94 1.52 18.88
N PRO A 85 7.87 2.51 18.75
CA PRO A 85 8.84 2.57 17.66
C PRO A 85 10.07 1.67 17.91
N ASP A 86 9.84 0.43 18.30
CA ASP A 86 10.87 -0.57 18.63
C ASP A 86 11.17 -1.55 17.48
N GLY A 87 10.46 -1.39 16.34
CA GLY A 87 10.60 -2.23 15.16
C GLY A 87 9.82 -3.54 15.21
N TYR A 88 9.14 -3.88 16.31
CA TYR A 88 8.33 -5.10 16.40
C TYR A 88 6.88 -4.94 15.92
N THR A 89 6.48 -3.73 15.57
CA THR A 89 5.24 -3.45 14.84
C THR A 89 5.58 -2.60 13.62
N ILE A 90 5.33 -3.15 12.45
CA ILE A 90 5.53 -2.48 11.14
C ILE A 90 4.27 -2.67 10.30
N ALA A 91 4.11 -1.91 9.24
CA ALA A 91 3.00 -2.08 8.31
C ALA A 91 3.45 -2.06 6.85
N LEU A 92 2.74 -2.81 6.02
CA LEU A 92 2.80 -2.69 4.57
C LEU A 92 1.70 -1.71 4.13
N GLY A 93 2.01 -0.42 4.08
CA GLY A 93 1.08 0.62 3.66
C GLY A 93 1.00 0.78 2.15
N THR A 94 -0.04 1.47 1.71
CA THR A 94 -0.27 1.81 0.30
C THR A 94 -0.23 3.32 0.10
N MET A 95 -0.12 3.76 -1.15
CA MET A 95 -0.30 5.15 -1.53
C MET A 95 -1.65 5.70 -1.05
N THR A 96 -2.72 4.90 -1.07
CA THR A 96 -4.03 5.29 -0.51
C THR A 96 -3.90 5.80 0.93
N THR A 97 -3.15 5.09 1.77
CA THR A 97 -3.06 5.41 3.20
C THR A 97 -2.05 6.50 3.52
N THR A 98 -1.04 6.72 2.68
CA THR A 98 0.08 7.60 3.02
C THR A 98 0.14 8.90 2.23
N THR A 99 -0.54 8.97 1.07
CA THR A 99 -0.54 10.17 0.23
C THR A 99 -1.94 10.63 -0.15
N LEU A 100 -2.89 9.72 -0.42
CA LEU A 100 -4.25 10.09 -0.75
C LEU A 100 -5.08 10.43 0.49
N ALA A 101 -5.02 9.62 1.54
CA ALA A 101 -5.82 9.85 2.75
C ALA A 101 -5.63 11.27 3.32
N PRO A 102 -4.40 11.80 3.50
CA PRO A 102 -4.21 13.17 3.98
C PRO A 102 -4.69 14.26 3.00
N ALA A 103 -4.96 13.89 1.75
CA ALA A 103 -5.49 14.83 0.77
C ALA A 103 -7.02 14.90 0.76
N VAL A 104 -7.72 13.88 1.25
CA VAL A 104 -9.17 13.77 1.12
C VAL A 104 -9.93 13.70 2.45
N TYR A 105 -9.34 13.15 3.51
CA TYR A 105 -9.99 13.08 4.82
C TYR A 105 -9.86 14.41 5.56
N ARG A 106 -10.99 14.95 6.08
CA ARG A 106 -11.00 16.13 6.94
C ARG A 106 -10.39 15.86 8.31
N ALA A 107 -10.62 14.67 8.83
CA ALA A 107 -10.13 14.22 10.14
C ALA A 107 -9.44 12.87 9.99
N LEU A 108 -8.14 12.88 9.68
CA LEU A 108 -7.32 11.68 9.66
C LEU A 108 -6.70 11.47 11.05
N SER A 109 -6.75 10.24 11.56
CA SER A 109 -6.26 9.90 12.91
C SER A 109 -4.75 9.82 13.04
N TYR A 110 -4.00 10.14 11.97
CA TYR A 110 -2.53 10.17 11.90
C TYR A 110 -2.06 11.15 10.82
N ASP A 111 -0.86 11.65 10.99
CA ASP A 111 -0.13 12.40 9.96
C ASP A 111 0.98 11.50 9.39
N PRO A 112 0.89 11.06 8.11
CA PRO A 112 1.87 10.11 7.57
C PRO A 112 3.29 10.65 7.47
N ILE A 113 3.48 11.96 7.56
CA ILE A 113 4.81 12.58 7.55
C ILE A 113 5.41 12.69 8.95
N LYS A 114 4.55 12.96 9.97
CA LYS A 114 5.01 13.17 11.36
C LYS A 114 4.99 11.89 12.18
N ASP A 115 3.98 11.05 11.98
CA ASP A 115 3.68 9.91 12.86
C ASP A 115 4.26 8.59 12.33
N LEU A 116 4.85 8.58 11.12
CA LEU A 116 5.42 7.39 10.50
C LEU A 116 6.89 7.57 10.14
N THR A 117 7.66 6.50 10.33
CA THR A 117 8.97 6.30 9.71
C THR A 117 8.80 5.45 8.48
N THR A 118 9.14 5.95 7.29
CA THR A 118 9.18 5.16 6.06
C THR A 118 10.43 4.27 6.08
N ILE A 119 10.26 2.97 5.96
CA ILE A 119 11.37 1.99 5.92
C ILE A 119 11.90 1.86 4.50
N ALA A 120 11.03 1.55 3.54
CA ALA A 120 11.37 1.45 2.12
C ALA A 120 10.09 1.36 1.27
N ARG A 121 10.16 1.81 0.00
CA ARG A 121 9.23 1.35 -1.03
C ARG A 121 9.56 -0.08 -1.42
N VAL A 122 8.54 -0.90 -1.68
CA VAL A 122 8.71 -2.33 -1.95
C VAL A 122 8.20 -2.75 -3.32
N GLY A 123 7.32 -1.98 -3.93
CA GLY A 123 6.84 -2.29 -5.26
C GLY A 123 5.77 -1.33 -5.77
N THR A 124 5.53 -1.39 -7.07
CA THR A 124 4.50 -0.63 -7.77
C THR A 124 3.47 -1.57 -8.38
N SER A 125 2.21 -1.15 -8.39
CA SER A 125 1.10 -1.94 -8.91
C SER A 125 0.08 -1.02 -9.58
N PRO A 126 -0.22 -1.21 -10.86
CA PRO A 126 -1.24 -0.40 -11.53
C PRO A 126 -2.66 -0.79 -11.10
N ILE A 127 -3.60 0.12 -11.36
CA ILE A 127 -5.03 -0.07 -11.16
C ILE A 127 -5.66 -0.41 -12.50
N ILE A 128 -6.52 -1.43 -12.50
CA ILE A 128 -7.25 -1.85 -13.69
C ILE A 128 -8.74 -1.48 -13.55
N LEU A 129 -9.27 -0.82 -14.57
CA LEU A 129 -10.70 -0.61 -14.76
C LEU A 129 -11.26 -1.83 -15.48
N VAL A 130 -12.27 -2.43 -14.91
CA VAL A 130 -12.91 -3.64 -15.41
C VAL A 130 -14.41 -3.48 -15.50
N ALA A 131 -15.04 -4.33 -16.32
CA ALA A 131 -16.50 -4.47 -16.35
C ALA A 131 -16.91 -5.93 -16.43
N THR A 132 -18.16 -6.23 -16.06
CA THR A 132 -18.76 -7.53 -16.31
C THR A 132 -18.87 -7.80 -17.82
N LYS A 133 -18.90 -9.07 -18.22
CA LYS A 133 -18.85 -9.44 -19.63
C LYS A 133 -20.06 -8.92 -20.44
N ASP A 134 -21.20 -8.80 -19.79
CA ASP A 134 -22.46 -8.29 -20.37
C ASP A 134 -22.54 -6.75 -20.44
N PHE A 135 -21.61 -6.02 -19.80
CA PHE A 135 -21.58 -4.56 -19.85
C PHE A 135 -21.23 -4.07 -21.28
N PRO A 136 -21.97 -3.08 -21.84
CA PRO A 136 -21.84 -2.71 -23.26
C PRO A 136 -20.69 -1.77 -23.55
N ALA A 137 -19.49 -2.03 -22.99
CA ALA A 137 -18.25 -1.32 -23.28
C ALA A 137 -17.06 -2.29 -23.23
N ASN A 138 -16.08 -2.15 -24.13
CA ASN A 138 -14.88 -2.97 -24.22
C ASN A 138 -13.59 -2.16 -24.02
N ASN A 139 -13.71 -0.85 -23.86
CA ASN A 139 -12.60 0.08 -23.61
C ASN A 139 -13.14 1.33 -22.89
N LEU A 140 -12.23 2.23 -22.51
CA LEU A 140 -12.57 3.45 -21.77
C LEU A 140 -13.48 4.39 -22.58
N LYS A 141 -13.22 4.54 -23.88
CA LYS A 141 -14.02 5.42 -24.75
C LYS A 141 -15.48 4.96 -24.85
N GLU A 142 -15.66 3.66 -24.97
CA GLU A 142 -16.99 3.05 -24.99
C GLU A 142 -17.71 3.18 -23.64
N LEU A 143 -16.99 2.99 -22.50
CA LEU A 143 -17.56 3.26 -21.18
C LEU A 143 -18.06 4.70 -21.06
N VAL A 144 -17.24 5.67 -21.47
CA VAL A 144 -17.63 7.09 -21.46
C VAL A 144 -18.86 7.34 -22.34
N ALA A 145 -18.92 6.73 -23.52
CA ALA A 145 -20.07 6.85 -24.41
C ALA A 145 -21.36 6.24 -23.81
N VAL A 146 -21.24 5.07 -23.16
CA VAL A 146 -22.36 4.43 -22.46
C VAL A 146 -22.83 5.32 -21.29
N ALA A 147 -21.89 5.81 -20.47
CA ALA A 147 -22.21 6.62 -19.31
C ALA A 147 -22.89 7.96 -19.69
N LYS A 148 -22.46 8.59 -20.79
CA LYS A 148 -23.09 9.83 -21.30
C LYS A 148 -24.52 9.61 -21.81
N LYS A 149 -24.86 8.42 -22.26
CA LYS A 149 -26.20 8.06 -22.73
C LYS A 149 -27.09 7.50 -21.61
N SER A 150 -26.50 7.15 -20.47
CA SER A 150 -27.25 6.56 -19.35
C SER A 150 -28.12 7.61 -18.65
N PRO A 151 -29.41 7.32 -18.38
CA PRO A 151 -30.27 8.21 -17.63
C PRO A 151 -29.90 8.33 -16.15
N ALA A 152 -29.16 7.35 -15.63
CA ALA A 152 -28.68 7.29 -14.25
C ALA A 152 -27.15 7.19 -14.20
N PRO A 153 -26.51 7.60 -13.10
CA PRO A 153 -25.07 7.36 -12.87
C PRO A 153 -24.70 5.89 -13.01
N ILE A 154 -23.53 5.58 -13.56
CA ILE A 154 -23.01 4.21 -13.60
C ILE A 154 -22.50 3.83 -12.21
N GLN A 155 -23.10 2.80 -11.60
CA GLN A 155 -22.62 2.26 -10.33
C GLN A 155 -21.31 1.51 -10.51
N PHE A 156 -20.36 1.78 -9.63
CA PHE A 156 -19.04 1.14 -9.67
C PHE A 156 -18.52 0.76 -8.28
N GLY A 157 -17.72 -0.29 -8.24
CA GLY A 157 -17.10 -0.79 -7.03
C GLY A 157 -15.62 -0.44 -6.91
N THR A 158 -15.17 -0.11 -5.68
CA THR A 158 -13.76 -0.04 -5.30
C THR A 158 -13.55 -0.59 -3.89
N TRP A 159 -12.30 -0.71 -3.47
CA TRP A 159 -11.94 -1.19 -2.12
C TRP A 159 -12.02 -0.13 -1.01
N GLY A 160 -12.84 0.90 -1.21
CA GLY A 160 -13.17 1.87 -0.17
C GLY A 160 -13.14 3.31 -0.63
N LEU A 161 -13.77 4.16 0.17
CA LEU A 161 -13.74 5.61 0.01
C LEU A 161 -12.29 6.12 0.10
N GLY A 162 -11.92 7.10 -0.72
CA GLY A 162 -10.56 7.66 -0.76
C GLY A 162 -9.47 6.69 -1.24
N SER A 163 -9.85 5.48 -1.70
CA SER A 163 -8.90 4.55 -2.29
C SER A 163 -8.40 5.03 -3.65
N THR A 164 -7.24 4.53 -4.10
CA THR A 164 -6.71 4.85 -5.44
C THR A 164 -7.72 4.48 -6.54
N GLY A 165 -8.47 3.38 -6.36
CA GLY A 165 -9.54 3.00 -7.28
C GLY A 165 -10.67 4.02 -7.34
N HIS A 166 -11.10 4.55 -6.17
CA HIS A 166 -12.07 5.64 -6.10
C HIS A 166 -11.57 6.89 -6.82
N PHE A 167 -10.32 7.28 -6.57
CA PHE A 167 -9.71 8.42 -7.26
C PHE A 167 -9.61 8.24 -8.77
N CYS A 168 -9.25 7.05 -9.25
CA CYS A 168 -9.25 6.74 -10.68
C CYS A 168 -10.64 6.96 -11.31
N ALA A 169 -11.70 6.62 -10.60
CA ALA A 169 -13.07 6.79 -11.06
C ALA A 169 -13.47 8.29 -11.06
N GLU A 170 -13.18 9.01 -9.99
CA GLU A 170 -13.53 10.43 -9.85
C GLU A 170 -12.79 11.32 -10.87
N VAL A 171 -11.48 11.06 -11.05
CA VAL A 171 -10.70 11.76 -12.10
C VAL A 171 -11.27 11.46 -13.49
N LEU A 172 -11.67 10.22 -13.77
CA LEU A 172 -12.35 9.88 -15.01
C LEU A 172 -13.66 10.66 -15.17
N ALA A 173 -14.48 10.70 -14.13
CA ALA A 173 -15.75 11.42 -14.13
C ALA A 173 -15.54 12.92 -14.42
N GLN A 174 -14.60 13.56 -13.71
CA GLN A 174 -14.26 14.95 -13.88
C GLN A 174 -13.74 15.27 -15.30
N LYS A 175 -12.76 14.49 -15.79
CA LYS A 175 -12.12 14.72 -17.09
C LYS A 175 -13.05 14.48 -18.28
N THR A 176 -14.08 13.65 -18.12
CA THR A 176 -14.98 13.25 -19.21
C THR A 176 -16.42 13.77 -19.07
N GLY A 177 -16.77 14.31 -17.92
CA GLY A 177 -18.13 14.81 -17.60
C GLY A 177 -19.18 13.70 -17.44
N ILE A 178 -18.78 12.44 -17.21
CA ILE A 178 -19.71 11.34 -16.92
C ILE A 178 -20.15 11.34 -15.46
N LYS A 179 -21.30 10.74 -15.18
CA LYS A 179 -21.81 10.57 -13.81
C LYS A 179 -21.56 9.14 -13.34
N LEU A 180 -20.89 9.03 -12.22
CA LEU A 180 -20.56 7.75 -11.56
C LEU A 180 -21.16 7.74 -10.15
N ASP A 181 -21.54 6.55 -9.65
CA ASP A 181 -22.10 6.32 -8.31
C ASP A 181 -21.26 5.26 -7.59
N HIS A 182 -20.55 5.66 -6.54
CA HIS A 182 -19.55 4.83 -5.87
C HIS A 182 -20.17 3.90 -4.83
N ILE A 183 -19.91 2.61 -4.97
CA ILE A 183 -20.24 1.57 -4.00
C ILE A 183 -18.93 1.08 -3.35
N PRO A 184 -18.61 1.51 -2.11
CA PRO A 184 -17.38 1.13 -1.42
C PRO A 184 -17.46 -0.28 -0.83
N PHE A 185 -16.39 -1.05 -1.00
CA PHE A 185 -16.20 -2.37 -0.38
C PHE A 185 -14.97 -2.35 0.56
N LYS A 186 -14.80 -3.38 1.39
CA LYS A 186 -13.66 -3.48 2.32
C LYS A 186 -12.38 -4.04 1.67
N GLY A 187 -12.43 -4.45 0.40
CA GLY A 187 -11.31 -5.01 -0.32
C GLY A 187 -11.68 -5.40 -1.75
N THR A 188 -10.68 -5.54 -2.63
CA THR A 188 -10.88 -5.81 -4.06
C THR A 188 -11.54 -7.16 -4.32
N SER A 189 -11.28 -8.17 -3.49
CA SER A 189 -11.96 -9.48 -3.59
C SER A 189 -13.47 -9.36 -3.42
N GLN A 190 -13.94 -8.46 -2.55
CA GLN A 190 -15.38 -8.21 -2.37
C GLN A 190 -15.98 -7.48 -3.58
N VAL A 191 -15.22 -6.56 -4.22
CA VAL A 191 -15.65 -5.93 -5.48
C VAL A 191 -15.85 -6.99 -6.55
N VAL A 192 -14.90 -7.91 -6.72
CA VAL A 192 -15.00 -9.01 -7.70
C VAL A 192 -16.25 -9.87 -7.41
N THR A 193 -16.46 -10.23 -6.14
CA THR A 193 -17.66 -11.00 -5.76
C THR A 193 -18.95 -10.25 -6.08
N ALA A 194 -19.02 -8.96 -5.79
CA ALA A 194 -20.16 -8.09 -6.08
C ALA A 194 -20.41 -7.97 -7.59
N MET A 195 -19.35 -7.88 -8.40
CA MET A 195 -19.45 -7.88 -9.87
C MET A 195 -19.99 -9.21 -10.40
N LEU A 196 -19.46 -10.32 -9.92
CA LEU A 196 -19.92 -11.66 -10.33
C LEU A 196 -21.36 -11.93 -9.89
N GLY A 197 -21.81 -11.35 -8.78
CA GLY A 197 -23.18 -11.38 -8.28
C GLY A 197 -24.12 -10.37 -8.92
N GLY A 198 -23.65 -9.51 -9.84
CA GLY A 198 -24.46 -8.53 -10.56
C GLY A 198 -24.83 -7.27 -9.75
N VAL A 199 -24.23 -7.07 -8.56
CA VAL A 199 -24.48 -5.90 -7.70
C VAL A 199 -23.90 -4.63 -8.33
N VAL A 200 -22.70 -4.71 -8.88
CA VAL A 200 -22.07 -3.65 -9.69
C VAL A 200 -21.53 -4.24 -10.99
N LYS A 201 -21.58 -3.47 -12.07
CA LYS A 201 -21.12 -3.94 -13.40
C LYS A 201 -19.75 -3.37 -13.78
N VAL A 202 -19.29 -2.33 -13.11
CA VAL A 202 -18.02 -1.66 -13.36
C VAL A 202 -17.23 -1.61 -12.05
N GLY A 203 -15.91 -1.75 -12.11
CA GLY A 203 -15.07 -1.70 -10.93
C GLY A 203 -13.64 -1.28 -11.26
N TRP A 204 -13.01 -0.65 -10.28
CA TRP A 204 -11.56 -0.45 -10.27
C TRP A 204 -10.96 -1.44 -9.28
N LEU A 205 -9.97 -2.19 -9.75
CA LEU A 205 -9.36 -3.28 -8.99
C LEU A 205 -7.85 -3.07 -8.90
N ASP A 206 -7.23 -3.56 -7.82
CA ASP A 206 -5.79 -3.82 -7.86
C ASP A 206 -5.49 -4.87 -8.92
N ILE A 207 -4.29 -4.82 -9.48
CA ILE A 207 -3.95 -5.66 -10.63
C ILE A 207 -3.94 -7.16 -10.29
N GLY A 208 -3.60 -7.53 -9.06
CA GLY A 208 -3.57 -8.93 -8.63
C GLY A 208 -4.96 -9.55 -8.68
N SER A 209 -5.91 -8.96 -7.97
CA SER A 209 -7.32 -9.40 -7.97
C SER A 209 -7.95 -9.27 -9.38
N GLY A 210 -7.63 -8.18 -10.10
CA GLY A 210 -8.09 -7.94 -11.46
C GLY A 210 -7.60 -8.99 -12.43
N THR A 211 -6.34 -9.41 -12.33
CA THR A 211 -5.76 -10.45 -13.21
C THR A 211 -6.52 -11.77 -13.07
N ALA A 212 -6.75 -12.24 -11.86
CA ALA A 212 -7.51 -13.48 -11.63
C ALA A 212 -8.95 -13.38 -12.17
N ALA A 213 -9.61 -12.25 -11.91
CA ALA A 213 -10.99 -12.02 -12.36
C ALA A 213 -11.11 -11.97 -13.89
N VAL A 214 -10.21 -11.27 -14.58
CA VAL A 214 -10.22 -11.18 -16.06
C VAL A 214 -9.84 -12.52 -16.70
N LYS A 215 -8.81 -13.21 -16.18
CA LYS A 215 -8.42 -14.54 -16.67
C LYS A 215 -9.53 -15.58 -16.53
N SER A 216 -10.46 -15.41 -15.57
CA SER A 216 -11.64 -16.28 -15.46
C SER A 216 -12.64 -16.15 -16.62
N GLY A 217 -12.49 -15.12 -17.47
CA GLY A 217 -13.35 -14.81 -18.60
C GLY A 217 -14.75 -14.27 -18.24
N LYS A 218 -15.02 -14.06 -16.95
CA LYS A 218 -16.31 -13.52 -16.47
C LYS A 218 -16.32 -11.99 -16.38
N ILE A 219 -15.15 -11.39 -16.27
CA ILE A 219 -14.91 -9.94 -16.20
C ILE A 219 -13.96 -9.58 -17.33
N LYS A 220 -14.10 -8.40 -17.92
CA LYS A 220 -13.25 -7.89 -18.99
C LYS A 220 -12.52 -6.61 -18.56
N ALA A 221 -11.28 -6.44 -19.03
CA ALA A 221 -10.48 -5.24 -18.82
C ALA A 221 -10.89 -4.16 -19.81
N LEU A 222 -11.09 -2.93 -19.33
CA LEU A 222 -11.41 -1.77 -20.18
C LEU A 222 -10.24 -0.82 -20.35
N ALA A 223 -9.46 -0.59 -19.28
CA ALA A 223 -8.33 0.30 -19.27
C ALA A 223 -7.41 0.04 -18.08
N MET A 224 -6.15 0.41 -18.22
CA MET A 224 -5.25 0.64 -17.09
C MET A 224 -5.40 2.10 -16.66
N CYS A 225 -5.71 2.33 -15.37
CA CYS A 225 -5.82 3.70 -14.86
C CYS A 225 -4.47 4.42 -14.92
N THR A 226 -3.38 3.69 -14.70
CA THR A 226 -2.04 4.23 -14.59
C THR A 226 -1.12 3.65 -15.68
N ARG A 227 -0.23 2.72 -15.37
CA ARG A 227 0.75 2.17 -16.32
C ARG A 227 0.29 0.85 -16.90
N ARG A 228 0.81 0.50 -18.08
CA ARG A 228 0.68 -0.85 -18.63
C ARG A 228 1.37 -1.87 -17.72
N THR A 229 0.92 -3.11 -17.78
CA THR A 229 1.54 -4.25 -17.08
C THR A 229 1.72 -5.40 -18.03
N ALA A 230 2.72 -6.25 -17.77
CA ALA A 230 2.95 -7.47 -18.52
C ALA A 230 1.75 -8.42 -18.50
N ASN A 231 0.93 -8.38 -17.44
CA ASN A 231 -0.29 -9.20 -17.33
C ASN A 231 -1.37 -8.81 -18.35
N PHE A 232 -1.35 -7.53 -18.82
CA PHE A 232 -2.32 -6.99 -19.77
C PHE A 232 -1.64 -6.08 -20.80
N PRO A 233 -0.76 -6.63 -21.65
CA PRO A 233 0.03 -5.83 -22.60
C PRO A 233 -0.83 -5.09 -23.63
N ASN A 234 -2.02 -5.61 -23.93
CA ASN A 234 -2.94 -5.06 -24.92
C ASN A 234 -4.00 -4.12 -24.33
N VAL A 235 -4.06 -3.95 -23.00
CA VAL A 235 -5.00 -3.02 -22.36
C VAL A 235 -4.38 -1.64 -22.30
N ALA A 236 -4.98 -0.68 -23.02
CA ALA A 236 -4.50 0.69 -23.08
C ALA A 236 -4.74 1.44 -21.76
N THR A 237 -3.84 2.38 -21.44
CA THR A 237 -3.96 3.25 -20.28
C THR A 237 -5.00 4.35 -20.49
N TYR A 238 -5.39 5.03 -19.42
CA TYR A 238 -6.23 6.23 -19.48
C TYR A 238 -5.63 7.26 -20.43
N LYS A 239 -4.34 7.55 -20.28
CA LYS A 239 -3.62 8.51 -21.10
C LYS A 239 -3.65 8.15 -22.58
N GLU A 240 -3.41 6.88 -22.93
CA GLU A 240 -3.48 6.39 -24.30
C GLU A 240 -4.90 6.44 -24.88
N GLN A 241 -5.93 6.44 -24.03
CA GLN A 241 -7.33 6.58 -24.44
C GLN A 241 -7.87 8.03 -24.34
N GLY A 242 -6.97 9.01 -24.14
CA GLY A 242 -7.31 10.45 -24.20
C GLY A 242 -7.71 11.07 -22.85
N VAL A 243 -7.56 10.36 -21.75
CA VAL A 243 -7.75 10.91 -20.39
C VAL A 243 -6.36 11.17 -19.79
N ASP A 244 -5.98 12.45 -19.69
CA ASP A 244 -4.69 12.86 -19.15
C ASP A 244 -4.61 12.58 -17.64
N PHE A 245 -4.23 11.36 -17.33
CA PHE A 245 -4.03 10.86 -15.98
C PHE A 245 -2.97 9.77 -16.00
N ASP A 246 -1.88 9.96 -15.24
CA ASP A 246 -0.73 9.06 -15.20
C ASP A 246 -0.19 8.98 -13.77
N GLN A 247 -1.04 8.51 -12.86
CA GLN A 247 -0.63 8.24 -11.49
C GLN A 247 -0.38 6.75 -11.28
N TRP A 248 0.44 6.41 -10.30
CA TRP A 248 0.77 5.03 -10.00
C TRP A 248 0.34 4.68 -8.57
N THR A 249 0.13 3.41 -8.31
CA THR A 249 -0.05 2.92 -6.96
C THR A 249 1.17 2.15 -6.53
N GLY A 250 1.55 2.28 -5.28
CA GLY A 250 2.74 1.64 -4.74
C GLY A 250 2.51 1.13 -3.33
N TRP A 251 3.39 0.25 -2.94
CA TRP A 251 3.46 -0.36 -1.63
C TRP A 251 4.76 0.06 -0.96
N ALA A 252 4.68 0.50 0.28
CA ALA A 252 5.85 0.83 1.08
C ALA A 252 5.71 0.27 2.50
N MET A 253 6.83 0.02 3.13
CA MET A 253 6.87 -0.47 4.51
C MET A 253 7.12 0.69 5.45
N PHE A 254 6.36 0.72 6.54
CA PHE A 254 6.33 1.77 7.53
C PHE A 254 6.49 1.23 8.94
N ALA A 255 6.98 2.08 9.82
CA ALA A 255 6.99 1.91 11.28
C ALA A 255 6.45 3.17 11.95
N PRO A 256 6.15 3.15 13.26
CA PRO A 256 5.87 4.37 14.01
C PRO A 256 7.03 5.37 13.93
N ALA A 257 6.72 6.66 14.04
CA ALA A 257 7.73 7.71 14.06
C ALA A 257 8.75 7.50 15.19
N GLY A 258 10.01 7.85 14.93
CA GLY A 258 11.08 7.68 15.92
C GLY A 258 11.74 6.30 15.94
N LEU A 259 11.48 5.45 14.93
CA LEU A 259 12.18 4.17 14.80
C LEU A 259 13.71 4.38 14.77
N PRO A 260 14.50 3.70 15.64
CA PRO A 260 15.95 3.83 15.63
C PRO A 260 16.56 3.51 14.26
N LYS A 261 17.49 4.37 13.79
CA LYS A 261 18.13 4.23 12.48
C LYS A 261 18.74 2.84 12.22
N PRO A 262 19.43 2.19 13.17
CA PRO A 262 19.96 0.84 12.96
C PRO A 262 18.86 -0.20 12.67
N ILE A 263 17.72 -0.10 13.36
CA ILE A 263 16.56 -0.99 13.16
C ILE A 263 15.94 -0.72 11.79
N ALA A 264 15.72 0.55 11.44
CA ALA A 264 15.20 0.93 10.12
C ALA A 264 16.10 0.42 8.99
N GLY A 265 17.43 0.57 9.13
CA GLY A 265 18.41 0.06 8.16
C GLY A 265 18.35 -1.47 8.02
N LYS A 266 18.23 -2.20 9.13
CA LYS A 266 18.13 -3.66 9.10
C LYS A 266 16.84 -4.15 8.42
N LEU A 267 15.72 -3.49 8.70
CA LEU A 267 14.44 -3.79 8.02
C LEU A 267 14.50 -3.45 6.53
N ALA A 268 15.05 -2.28 6.17
CA ALA A 268 15.21 -1.87 4.77
C ALA A 268 16.11 -2.84 3.98
N ALA A 269 17.23 -3.27 4.57
CA ALA A 269 18.11 -4.29 3.97
C ALA A 269 17.38 -5.63 3.76
N ALA A 270 16.58 -6.07 4.75
CA ALA A 270 15.79 -7.29 4.61
C ALA A 270 14.76 -7.19 3.48
N VAL A 271 14.11 -6.02 3.30
CA VAL A 271 13.24 -5.74 2.15
C VAL A 271 14.02 -5.82 0.86
N GLN A 272 15.11 -5.05 0.73
CA GLN A 272 15.92 -4.97 -0.49
C GLN A 272 16.40 -6.34 -0.95
N GLU A 273 16.92 -7.12 -0.03
CA GLU A 273 17.38 -8.47 -0.35
C GLU A 273 16.23 -9.44 -0.68
N SER A 274 15.05 -9.26 -0.07
CA SER A 274 13.86 -10.05 -0.41
C SER A 274 13.37 -9.78 -1.83
N LEU A 275 13.46 -8.53 -2.28
CA LEU A 275 13.06 -8.13 -3.63
C LEU A 275 14.04 -8.59 -4.74
N LYS A 276 15.24 -9.06 -4.38
CA LYS A 276 16.19 -9.68 -5.32
C LYS A 276 15.94 -11.17 -5.52
N ASP A 277 15.15 -11.80 -4.68
CA ASP A 277 14.90 -13.24 -4.74
C ASP A 277 13.99 -13.57 -5.95
N PRO A 278 14.44 -14.45 -6.89
CA PRO A 278 13.64 -14.80 -8.07
C PRO A 278 12.27 -15.40 -7.74
N ALA A 279 12.15 -16.13 -6.63
CA ALA A 279 10.85 -16.69 -6.21
C ALA A 279 9.88 -15.60 -5.72
N VAL A 280 10.40 -14.54 -5.11
CA VAL A 280 9.61 -13.36 -4.71
C VAL A 280 9.18 -12.59 -5.95
N THR A 281 10.13 -12.26 -6.84
CA THR A 281 9.85 -11.44 -8.03
C THR A 281 8.87 -12.14 -8.98
N SER A 282 8.97 -13.47 -9.14
CA SER A 282 8.01 -14.26 -9.90
C SER A 282 6.59 -14.16 -9.33
N LYS A 283 6.44 -14.37 -8.01
CA LYS A 283 5.13 -14.26 -7.35
C LYS A 283 4.58 -12.83 -7.38
N MET A 284 5.44 -11.82 -7.26
CA MET A 284 5.04 -10.41 -7.43
C MET A 284 4.53 -10.15 -8.84
N ALA A 285 5.20 -10.68 -9.87
CA ALA A 285 4.76 -10.56 -11.26
C ALA A 285 3.40 -11.22 -11.50
N ASP A 286 3.12 -12.37 -10.89
CA ASP A 286 1.81 -13.04 -10.94
C ASP A 286 0.70 -12.14 -10.36
N LEU A 287 1.04 -11.34 -9.33
CA LEU A 287 0.15 -10.33 -8.74
C LEU A 287 0.12 -9.02 -9.55
N GLY A 288 0.90 -8.89 -10.62
CA GLY A 288 1.06 -7.66 -11.39
C GLY A 288 1.80 -6.56 -10.64
N ILE A 289 2.56 -6.92 -9.61
CA ILE A 289 3.39 -6.01 -8.84
C ILE A 289 4.81 -6.03 -9.41
N THR A 290 5.32 -4.86 -9.75
CA THR A 290 6.72 -4.69 -10.16
C THR A 290 7.55 -4.41 -8.90
N PRO A 291 8.58 -5.21 -8.59
CA PRO A 291 9.53 -4.91 -7.52
C PRO A 291 10.16 -3.54 -7.75
N ASP A 292 10.18 -2.69 -6.73
CA ASP A 292 10.71 -1.34 -6.82
C ASP A 292 11.22 -0.88 -5.46
N PHE A 293 12.51 -1.14 -5.19
CA PHE A 293 13.14 -0.70 -3.95
C PHE A 293 13.56 0.76 -4.05
N VAL A 294 13.01 1.57 -3.14
CA VAL A 294 13.46 2.95 -2.91
C VAL A 294 13.71 3.12 -1.43
N SER A 295 14.78 3.82 -1.09
CA SER A 295 15.16 4.07 0.31
C SER A 295 14.04 4.80 1.07
N GLY A 296 13.97 4.58 2.40
CA GLY A 296 12.94 5.20 3.22
C GLY A 296 12.95 6.73 3.15
N SER A 297 14.14 7.35 3.12
CA SER A 297 14.28 8.81 3.01
C SER A 297 13.77 9.36 1.68
N GLU A 298 14.08 8.68 0.58
CA GLU A 298 13.63 9.08 -0.76
C GLU A 298 12.13 8.88 -0.92
N GLN A 299 11.59 7.76 -0.41
CA GLN A 299 10.14 7.51 -0.42
C GLN A 299 9.39 8.50 0.46
N ALA A 300 9.92 8.87 1.63
CA ALA A 300 9.31 9.89 2.48
C ALA A 300 9.24 11.26 1.76
N ALA A 301 10.31 11.66 1.08
CA ALA A 301 10.33 12.87 0.27
C ALA A 301 9.32 12.81 -0.89
N THR A 302 9.17 11.64 -1.51
CA THR A 302 8.14 11.39 -2.54
C THR A 302 6.74 11.53 -1.96
N ASN A 303 6.45 10.90 -0.82
CA ASN A 303 5.15 11.01 -0.16
C ASN A 303 4.77 12.47 0.14
N ALA A 304 5.72 13.27 0.66
CA ALA A 304 5.48 14.68 0.97
C ALA A 304 5.09 15.49 -0.29
N ARG A 305 5.76 15.28 -1.42
CA ARG A 305 5.41 15.92 -2.70
C ARG A 305 4.06 15.45 -3.22
N ASP A 306 3.81 14.15 -3.17
CA ASP A 306 2.60 13.53 -3.71
C ASP A 306 1.36 13.98 -2.94
N ILE A 307 1.43 14.16 -1.62
CA ILE A 307 0.33 14.69 -0.82
C ILE A 307 -0.12 16.05 -1.36
N GLU A 308 0.81 16.95 -1.70
CA GLU A 308 0.45 18.28 -2.22
C GLU A 308 -0.16 18.20 -3.63
N VAL A 309 0.33 17.27 -4.46
CA VAL A 309 -0.29 17.01 -5.78
C VAL A 309 -1.72 16.49 -5.59
N TRP A 310 -1.92 15.52 -4.71
CA TRP A 310 -3.24 14.94 -4.47
C TRP A 310 -4.22 15.89 -3.80
N LYS A 311 -3.77 16.77 -2.90
CA LYS A 311 -4.59 17.84 -2.36
C LYS A 311 -5.13 18.76 -3.45
N ARG A 312 -4.32 19.08 -4.47
CA ARG A 312 -4.76 19.85 -5.63
C ARG A 312 -5.79 19.09 -6.45
N VAL A 313 -5.51 17.83 -6.81
CA VAL A 313 -6.46 16.99 -7.57
C VAL A 313 -7.77 16.83 -6.81
N ALA A 314 -7.73 16.58 -5.50
CA ALA A 314 -8.93 16.45 -4.67
C ALA A 314 -9.78 17.73 -4.68
N ARG A 315 -9.15 18.89 -4.55
CA ARG A 315 -9.87 20.18 -4.63
C ARG A 315 -10.52 20.40 -5.99
N GLU A 316 -9.77 20.17 -7.08
CA GLU A 316 -10.28 20.33 -8.45
C GLU A 316 -11.43 19.37 -8.76
N ALA A 317 -11.39 18.16 -8.19
CA ALA A 317 -12.41 17.12 -8.34
C ALA A 317 -13.54 17.20 -7.29
N ASN A 318 -13.49 18.16 -6.35
CA ASN A 318 -14.41 18.27 -5.21
C ASN A 318 -14.48 16.97 -4.37
N ILE A 319 -13.37 16.24 -4.24
CA ILE A 319 -13.30 15.03 -3.45
C ILE A 319 -12.95 15.38 -2.02
N THR A 320 -13.88 15.17 -1.10
CA THR A 320 -13.67 15.33 0.35
C THR A 320 -14.36 14.19 1.08
N LEU A 321 -13.67 13.62 2.08
CA LEU A 321 -14.17 12.56 2.93
C LEU A 321 -14.22 13.02 4.39
N GLU A 322 -15.24 12.55 5.13
CA GLU A 322 -15.41 12.86 6.56
C GLU A 322 -14.57 11.95 7.46
#